data_f8db441c75849e67b447a9e903d4a9b5
#
_entry.id   f8db441c75849e67b447a9e903d4a9b5
#
_cell.length_a   1.000
_cell.length_b   1.000
_cell.length_c   1.000
_cell.angle_alpha   90.00
_cell.angle_beta   90.00
_cell.angle_gamma   90.00
#
_symmetry.space_group_name_H-M   'P 1'
#
loop_
_entity.id
_entity.type
_entity.pdbx_description
1 polymer ?
#
loop_
_entity_poly.entity_id
_entity_poly.type
_entity_poly.pdbx_seq_one_letter_code
_entity_poly.pdbx_strand_id
1 'polypeptide(L)'
;FAIGLILMVSIYGVLHARRVYVRQDPVVIEKSSSLPGLKIALIADLHLGYNSTKSHVRKIVDTINSQNVDLVCIAGDLFDNDYNANKDPDEVADILSDIKSRYGTYACWGNHDVSEKILAGFTFPQKETIVRDGRFTEFLHHAGITMLEDETVCINNAFYLVGRRDKDMAKKEQLPRKTFAEITEPLDPSLPIIVMDHQPGELSEASDAGVDLDLSGHTHDGQMFPANLVIHFLWENACGILKKGAMTSIVTSGAGVWGPAMRVGTNNEVVIANVSFDPATDQ
;
A
#
# COMPACT_ATOMS: atom_id res chain seq x y z
N PHE A 1 -14.74 5.38 -36.79
CA PHE A 1 -13.78 4.38 -36.32
C PHE A 1 -13.13 4.75 -34.98
N ALA A 2 -12.52 5.93 -34.84
CA ALA A 2 -11.84 6.37 -33.60
C ALA A 2 -12.76 6.38 -32.37
N ILE A 3 -13.96 6.94 -32.47
CA ILE A 3 -14.95 6.98 -31.39
C ILE A 3 -15.31 5.55 -30.93
N GLY A 4 -15.54 4.63 -31.89
CA GLY A 4 -15.86 3.24 -31.56
C GLY A 4 -14.72 2.54 -30.82
N LEU A 5 -13.47 2.80 -31.20
CA LEU A 5 -12.29 2.27 -30.51
C LEU A 5 -12.18 2.83 -29.08
N ILE A 6 -12.33 4.14 -28.89
CA ILE A 6 -12.32 4.78 -27.58
C ILE A 6 -13.39 4.19 -26.67
N LEU A 7 -14.61 4.03 -27.16
CA LEU A 7 -15.69 3.41 -26.39
C LEU A 7 -15.39 1.96 -26.00
N MET A 8 -14.86 1.16 -26.90
CA MET A 8 -14.49 -0.22 -26.60
C MET A 8 -13.39 -0.30 -25.53
N VAL A 9 -12.34 0.53 -25.65
CA VAL A 9 -11.25 0.58 -24.65
C VAL A 9 -11.78 1.06 -23.31
N SER A 10 -12.67 2.06 -23.29
CA SER A 10 -13.26 2.58 -22.04
C SER A 10 -14.14 1.52 -21.35
N ILE A 11 -15.00 0.83 -22.12
CA ILE A 11 -15.83 -0.26 -21.58
C ILE A 11 -14.94 -1.39 -21.04
N TYR A 12 -13.93 -1.81 -21.81
CA TYR A 12 -12.96 -2.80 -21.35
C TYR A 12 -12.29 -2.34 -20.04
N GLY A 13 -11.77 -1.11 -19.99
CA GLY A 13 -11.06 -0.57 -18.82
C GLY A 13 -11.93 -0.55 -17.56
N VAL A 14 -13.20 -0.14 -17.69
CA VAL A 14 -14.16 -0.13 -16.57
C VAL A 14 -14.48 -1.56 -16.09
N LEU A 15 -14.69 -2.50 -17.00
CA LEU A 15 -14.96 -3.89 -16.63
C LEU A 15 -13.73 -4.58 -16.04
N HIS A 16 -12.54 -4.25 -16.57
CA HIS A 16 -11.27 -4.79 -16.10
C HIS A 16 -10.93 -4.31 -14.68
N ALA A 17 -11.16 -3.04 -14.39
CA ALA A 17 -10.96 -2.45 -13.06
C ALA A 17 -11.84 -3.07 -11.94
N ARG A 18 -12.87 -3.83 -12.30
CA ARG A 18 -13.71 -4.55 -11.31
C ARG A 18 -13.16 -5.92 -10.90
N ARG A 19 -12.05 -6.35 -11.52
CA ARG A 19 -11.38 -7.61 -11.20
C ARG A 19 -10.28 -7.33 -10.20
N VAL A 20 -10.04 -8.29 -9.31
CA VAL A 20 -8.92 -8.30 -8.37
C VAL A 20 -8.07 -9.53 -8.69
N TYR A 21 -6.80 -9.31 -8.95
CA TYR A 21 -5.84 -10.36 -9.26
C TYR A 21 -4.97 -10.66 -8.06
N VAL A 22 -4.44 -11.86 -7.97
CA VAL A 22 -3.45 -12.24 -6.97
C VAL A 22 -2.09 -12.35 -7.64
N ARG A 23 -1.10 -11.60 -7.13
CA ARG A 23 0.31 -11.76 -7.49
C ARG A 23 1.03 -12.46 -6.34
N GLN A 24 1.85 -13.45 -6.65
CA GLN A 24 2.63 -14.21 -5.67
C GLN A 24 4.11 -13.84 -5.81
N ASP A 25 4.66 -13.20 -4.80
CA ASP A 25 6.03 -12.72 -4.80
C ASP A 25 6.87 -13.50 -3.77
N PRO A 26 7.85 -14.31 -4.18
CA PRO A 26 8.76 -14.96 -3.27
C PRO A 26 9.79 -13.94 -2.74
N VAL A 27 10.03 -13.96 -1.42
CA VAL A 27 11.00 -13.10 -0.74
C VAL A 27 11.89 -13.93 0.15
N VAL A 28 13.20 -13.70 0.08
CA VAL A 28 14.17 -14.27 1.01
C VAL A 28 14.77 -13.13 1.82
N ILE A 29 14.64 -13.21 3.14
CA ILE A 29 15.31 -12.31 4.10
C ILE A 29 16.49 -13.08 4.70
N GLU A 30 17.69 -12.51 4.54
CA GLU A 30 18.95 -13.12 4.98
C GLU A 30 19.21 -12.90 6.48
N LYS A 31 18.17 -13.13 7.31
CA LYS A 31 18.20 -13.03 8.77
C LYS A 31 17.46 -14.21 9.39
N SER A 32 17.84 -14.57 10.61
CA SER A 32 17.11 -15.56 11.39
C SER A 32 15.79 -15.01 11.91
N SER A 33 14.76 -15.85 11.96
CA SER A 33 13.51 -15.56 12.63
C SER A 33 13.04 -16.78 13.41
N SER A 34 12.29 -16.57 14.49
CA SER A 34 11.59 -17.63 15.21
C SER A 34 10.43 -18.25 14.41
N LEU A 35 10.05 -17.62 13.29
CA LEU A 35 9.01 -18.12 12.40
C LEU A 35 9.59 -18.97 11.28
N PRO A 36 8.88 -20.04 10.87
CA PRO A 36 9.30 -20.87 9.73
C PRO A 36 9.16 -20.15 8.39
N GLY A 37 8.39 -19.07 8.35
CA GLY A 37 8.09 -18.23 7.20
C GLY A 37 6.98 -17.25 7.56
N LEU A 38 6.71 -16.29 6.68
CA LEU A 38 5.68 -15.27 6.87
C LEU A 38 4.98 -15.00 5.55
N LYS A 39 3.66 -15.14 5.53
CA LYS A 39 2.83 -14.84 4.36
C LYS A 39 2.13 -13.51 4.55
N ILE A 40 2.54 -12.50 3.80
CA ILE A 40 2.03 -11.14 3.90
C ILE A 40 1.12 -10.84 2.71
N ALA A 41 -0.10 -10.37 2.96
CA ALA A 41 -0.89 -9.69 1.93
C ALA A 41 -0.51 -8.21 1.92
N LEU A 42 0.03 -7.72 0.83
CA LEU A 42 0.20 -6.29 0.56
C LEU A 42 -0.93 -5.81 -0.33
N ILE A 43 -1.63 -4.79 0.13
CA ILE A 43 -2.54 -3.96 -0.66
C ILE A 43 -2.18 -2.49 -0.46
N ALA A 44 -2.57 -1.65 -1.39
CA ALA A 44 -2.47 -0.19 -1.30
C ALA A 44 -3.53 0.44 -2.21
N ASP A 45 -3.66 1.76 -2.15
CA ASP A 45 -4.40 2.52 -3.14
C ASP A 45 -5.85 2.04 -3.29
N LEU A 46 -6.55 1.87 -2.16
CA LEU A 46 -7.97 1.49 -2.15
C LEU A 46 -8.84 2.62 -2.70
N HIS A 47 -8.43 3.88 -2.48
CA HIS A 47 -9.15 5.08 -2.87
C HIS A 47 -10.64 4.99 -2.55
N LEU A 48 -10.95 4.73 -1.25
CA LEU A 48 -12.32 4.70 -0.76
C LEU A 48 -12.97 6.08 -0.97
N GLY A 49 -13.93 6.15 -1.86
CA GLY A 49 -14.55 7.39 -2.29
C GLY A 49 -15.60 7.17 -3.38
N TYR A 50 -15.77 8.13 -4.28
CA TYR A 50 -16.81 8.12 -5.32
C TYR A 50 -16.75 6.90 -6.25
N ASN A 51 -15.54 6.40 -6.54
CA ASN A 51 -15.30 5.32 -7.50
C ASN A 51 -15.18 3.93 -6.85
N SER A 52 -15.01 3.86 -5.53
CA SER A 52 -14.99 2.60 -4.82
C SER A 52 -16.41 2.09 -4.56
N THR A 53 -16.61 0.77 -4.62
CA THR A 53 -17.89 0.15 -4.33
C THR A 53 -17.73 -0.90 -3.23
N LYS A 54 -18.74 -1.06 -2.37
CA LYS A 54 -18.78 -2.12 -1.35
C LYS A 54 -18.49 -3.50 -1.93
N SER A 55 -19.02 -3.78 -3.12
CA SER A 55 -18.79 -5.07 -3.80
C SER A 55 -17.32 -5.24 -4.24
N HIS A 56 -16.60 -4.16 -4.56
CA HIS A 56 -15.18 -4.24 -4.87
C HIS A 56 -14.35 -4.47 -3.61
N VAL A 57 -14.63 -3.71 -2.54
CA VAL A 57 -13.98 -3.92 -1.23
C VAL A 57 -14.22 -5.34 -0.73
N ARG A 58 -15.44 -5.87 -0.82
CA ARG A 58 -15.76 -7.26 -0.49
C ARG A 58 -14.90 -8.26 -1.26
N LYS A 59 -14.71 -8.05 -2.56
CA LYS A 59 -13.84 -8.92 -3.38
C LYS A 59 -12.39 -8.88 -2.92
N ILE A 60 -11.88 -7.71 -2.54
CA ILE A 60 -10.52 -7.59 -2.00
C ILE A 60 -10.40 -8.41 -0.72
N VAL A 61 -11.33 -8.24 0.22
CA VAL A 61 -11.36 -8.98 1.49
C VAL A 61 -11.48 -10.49 1.26
N ASP A 62 -12.39 -10.92 0.40
CA ASP A 62 -12.56 -12.34 0.06
C ASP A 62 -11.29 -12.91 -0.59
N THR A 63 -10.64 -12.12 -1.44
CA THR A 63 -9.38 -12.49 -2.08
C THR A 63 -8.28 -12.68 -1.04
N ILE A 64 -8.08 -11.72 -0.11
CA ILE A 64 -7.10 -11.82 0.98
C ILE A 64 -7.40 -13.07 1.83
N ASN A 65 -8.64 -13.23 2.26
CA ASN A 65 -9.05 -14.34 3.14
C ASN A 65 -8.84 -15.72 2.49
N SER A 66 -8.99 -15.81 1.17
CA SER A 66 -8.74 -17.05 0.43
C SER A 66 -7.26 -17.47 0.41
N GLN A 67 -6.35 -16.53 0.71
CA GLN A 67 -4.91 -16.78 0.68
C GLN A 67 -4.36 -17.32 2.01
N ASN A 68 -5.12 -17.30 3.10
CA ASN A 68 -4.69 -17.72 4.44
C ASN A 68 -3.37 -17.03 4.85
N VAL A 69 -3.38 -15.71 4.90
CA VAL A 69 -2.20 -14.89 5.19
C VAL A 69 -1.93 -14.77 6.69
N ASP A 70 -0.68 -14.55 7.05
CA ASP A 70 -0.28 -14.31 8.45
C ASP A 70 -0.44 -12.84 8.84
N LEU A 71 -0.18 -11.93 7.91
CA LEU A 71 -0.16 -10.48 8.13
C LEU A 71 -0.82 -9.78 6.94
N VAL A 72 -1.52 -8.67 7.20
CA VAL A 72 -2.00 -7.77 6.13
C VAL A 72 -1.37 -6.40 6.31
N CYS A 73 -0.72 -5.91 5.24
CA CYS A 73 -0.10 -4.60 5.15
C CYS A 73 -0.84 -3.75 4.11
N ILE A 74 -1.31 -2.57 4.53
CA ILE A 74 -1.97 -1.59 3.67
C ILE A 74 -1.03 -0.40 3.52
N ALA A 75 -0.38 -0.30 2.37
CA ALA A 75 0.65 0.70 2.12
C ALA A 75 0.06 2.01 1.58
N GLY A 76 -0.86 2.62 2.33
CA GLY A 76 -1.38 3.97 2.07
C GLY A 76 -2.48 4.08 1.02
N ASP A 77 -2.97 5.32 0.86
CA ASP A 77 -4.06 5.72 -0.01
C ASP A 77 -5.33 4.88 0.18
N LEU A 78 -5.75 4.76 1.48
CA LEU A 78 -7.00 4.11 1.81
C LEU A 78 -8.19 4.95 1.34
N PHE A 79 -8.12 6.27 1.48
CA PHE A 79 -9.18 7.21 1.13
C PHE A 79 -8.80 8.04 -0.11
N ASP A 80 -9.81 8.64 -0.74
CA ASP A 80 -9.65 9.49 -1.92
C ASP A 80 -9.95 10.96 -1.56
N ASN A 81 -9.10 11.56 -0.71
CA ASN A 81 -9.08 12.98 -0.31
C ASN A 81 -10.36 13.54 0.37
N ASP A 82 -11.46 12.81 0.43
CA ASP A 82 -12.71 13.29 1.04
C ASP A 82 -13.44 12.14 1.72
N TYR A 83 -13.57 12.19 3.06
CA TYR A 83 -14.33 11.20 3.81
C TYR A 83 -15.79 11.09 3.35
N ASN A 84 -16.40 12.24 2.99
CA ASN A 84 -17.81 12.27 2.59
C ASN A 84 -18.05 11.67 1.18
N ALA A 85 -16.99 11.47 0.41
CA ALA A 85 -17.07 10.75 -0.86
C ALA A 85 -17.30 9.25 -0.69
N ASN A 86 -16.97 8.71 0.49
CA ASN A 86 -17.18 7.32 0.82
C ASN A 86 -18.67 7.08 1.14
N LYS A 87 -19.32 6.29 0.30
CA LYS A 87 -20.73 5.90 0.50
C LYS A 87 -20.81 4.80 1.54
N ASP A 88 -21.66 5.00 2.55
CA ASP A 88 -21.88 4.03 3.62
C ASP A 88 -20.57 3.60 4.32
N PRO A 89 -19.81 4.54 4.90
CA PRO A 89 -18.48 4.25 5.45
C PRO A 89 -18.50 3.18 6.54
N ASP A 90 -19.53 3.13 7.37
CA ASP A 90 -19.66 2.11 8.41
C ASP A 90 -19.76 0.70 7.83
N GLU A 91 -20.55 0.52 6.76
CA GLU A 91 -20.68 -0.78 6.09
C GLU A 91 -19.37 -1.18 5.37
N VAL A 92 -18.62 -0.19 4.85
CA VAL A 92 -17.28 -0.44 4.28
C VAL A 92 -16.29 -0.84 5.37
N ALA A 93 -16.33 -0.19 6.54
CA ALA A 93 -15.52 -0.57 7.69
C ALA A 93 -15.87 -1.99 8.18
N ASP A 94 -17.15 -2.34 8.26
CA ASP A 94 -17.61 -3.70 8.59
C ASP A 94 -17.04 -4.73 7.60
N ILE A 95 -17.04 -4.41 6.29
CA ILE A 95 -16.48 -5.30 5.27
C ILE A 95 -14.98 -5.49 5.49
N LEU A 96 -14.23 -4.42 5.78
CA LEU A 96 -12.79 -4.50 6.04
C LEU A 96 -12.47 -5.23 7.35
N SER A 97 -13.35 -5.14 8.36
CA SER A 97 -13.19 -5.87 9.63
C SER A 97 -13.26 -7.38 9.47
N ASP A 98 -13.82 -7.88 8.36
CA ASP A 98 -13.84 -9.31 8.01
C ASP A 98 -12.48 -9.84 7.51
N ILE A 99 -11.46 -8.99 7.36
CA ILE A 99 -10.10 -9.43 7.00
C ILE A 99 -9.56 -10.38 8.08
N LYS A 100 -9.10 -11.55 7.64
CA LYS A 100 -8.54 -12.58 8.52
C LYS A 100 -7.04 -12.66 8.35
N SER A 101 -6.30 -12.47 9.43
CA SER A 101 -4.85 -12.62 9.49
C SER A 101 -4.44 -13.05 10.89
N ARG A 102 -3.31 -13.74 11.00
CA ARG A 102 -2.79 -14.26 12.28
C ARG A 102 -2.24 -13.14 13.17
N TYR A 103 -1.58 -12.16 12.56
CA TYR A 103 -0.86 -11.10 13.26
C TYR A 103 -1.52 -9.73 13.13
N GLY A 104 -2.72 -9.67 12.53
CA GLY A 104 -3.50 -8.44 12.38
C GLY A 104 -3.32 -7.76 11.03
N THR A 105 -4.02 -6.63 10.89
CA THR A 105 -3.99 -5.76 9.72
C THR A 105 -3.40 -4.42 10.13
N TYR A 106 -2.36 -3.99 9.44
CA TYR A 106 -1.65 -2.74 9.68
C TYR A 106 -1.67 -1.86 8.45
N ALA A 107 -1.62 -0.55 8.64
CA ALA A 107 -1.57 0.42 7.56
C ALA A 107 -0.56 1.52 7.85
N CYS A 108 -0.05 2.16 6.81
CA CYS A 108 0.51 3.51 6.86
C CYS A 108 -0.37 4.46 6.04
N TRP A 109 -0.23 5.76 6.24
CA TRP A 109 -0.94 6.76 5.43
C TRP A 109 -0.28 6.95 4.07
N GLY A 110 -1.09 7.28 3.06
CA GLY A 110 -0.64 7.72 1.75
C GLY A 110 -0.96 9.20 1.50
N ASN A 111 -0.56 9.72 0.36
CA ASN A 111 -0.68 11.15 0.05
C ASN A 111 -2.11 11.61 -0.24
N HIS A 112 -3.05 10.70 -0.46
CA HIS A 112 -4.49 10.97 -0.61
C HIS A 112 -5.31 10.82 0.68
N ASP A 113 -4.70 10.34 1.77
CA ASP A 113 -5.38 10.18 3.07
C ASP A 113 -5.49 11.51 3.85
N VAL A 114 -5.81 12.59 3.14
CA VAL A 114 -6.01 13.95 3.65
C VAL A 114 -7.28 14.55 3.07
N SER A 115 -7.83 15.56 3.75
CA SER A 115 -9.00 16.30 3.24
C SER A 115 -8.57 17.38 2.27
N GLU A 116 -8.68 17.13 0.98
CA GLU A 116 -8.41 18.09 -0.09
C GLU A 116 -9.61 18.22 -1.03
N LYS A 117 -9.74 19.40 -1.65
CA LYS A 117 -10.77 19.61 -2.68
C LYS A 117 -10.38 18.90 -3.96
N ILE A 118 -11.26 18.00 -4.41
CA ILE A 118 -11.14 17.32 -5.68
C ILE A 118 -12.05 17.95 -6.71
N LEU A 119 -11.54 18.23 -7.91
CA LEU A 119 -12.33 18.59 -9.07
C LEU A 119 -11.96 17.70 -10.24
N ALA A 120 -12.92 16.95 -10.76
CA ALA A 120 -12.75 16.00 -11.87
C ALA A 120 -11.64 14.95 -11.64
N GLY A 121 -11.42 14.52 -10.39
CA GLY A 121 -10.40 13.54 -10.00
C GLY A 121 -9.00 14.12 -9.78
N PHE A 122 -8.84 15.45 -9.82
CA PHE A 122 -7.56 16.11 -9.54
C PHE A 122 -7.63 16.96 -8.29
N THR A 123 -6.58 16.93 -7.48
CA THR A 123 -6.39 17.82 -6.33
C THR A 123 -5.78 19.14 -6.77
N PHE A 124 -6.13 20.21 -6.09
CA PHE A 124 -5.59 21.55 -6.35
C PHE A 124 -4.79 22.02 -5.12
N PRO A 125 -3.61 22.65 -5.34
CA PRO A 125 -2.82 23.18 -4.25
C PRO A 125 -3.65 24.14 -3.39
N GLN A 126 -3.71 23.88 -2.09
CA GLN A 126 -4.33 24.77 -1.11
C GLN A 126 -3.23 25.59 -0.41
N LYS A 127 -3.57 26.84 -0.04
CA LYS A 127 -2.62 27.72 0.68
C LYS A 127 -2.59 27.45 2.18
N GLU A 128 -3.56 26.73 2.69
CA GLU A 128 -3.75 26.46 4.11
C GLU A 128 -3.10 25.13 4.47
N THR A 129 -2.62 25.00 5.70
CA THR A 129 -2.17 23.72 6.25
C THR A 129 -3.32 22.72 6.22
N ILE A 130 -3.08 21.56 5.64
CA ILE A 130 -4.09 20.52 5.51
C ILE A 130 -4.17 19.80 6.85
N VAL A 131 -5.40 19.61 7.34
CA VAL A 131 -5.69 18.86 8.55
C VAL A 131 -6.37 17.56 8.15
N ARG A 132 -5.86 16.45 8.66
CA ARG A 132 -6.48 15.14 8.44
C ARG A 132 -7.84 15.09 9.13
N ASP A 133 -8.84 14.54 8.45
CA ASP A 133 -10.16 14.33 9.02
C ASP A 133 -10.10 13.24 10.09
N GLY A 134 -10.50 13.55 11.33
CA GLY A 134 -10.48 12.61 12.45
C GLY A 134 -11.32 11.35 12.20
N ARG A 135 -12.34 11.43 11.33
CA ARG A 135 -13.18 10.29 10.95
C ARG A 135 -12.40 9.20 10.21
N PHE A 136 -11.26 9.51 9.55
CA PHE A 136 -10.39 8.48 8.98
C PHE A 136 -9.86 7.54 10.07
N THR A 137 -9.44 8.09 11.19
CA THR A 137 -8.94 7.29 12.33
C THR A 137 -10.07 6.47 12.97
N GLU A 138 -11.25 7.05 13.14
CA GLU A 138 -12.42 6.35 13.66
C GLU A 138 -12.84 5.17 12.75
N PHE A 139 -12.83 5.40 11.44
CA PHE A 139 -13.09 4.37 10.43
C PHE A 139 -12.10 3.20 10.54
N LEU A 140 -10.80 3.50 10.64
CA LEU A 140 -9.77 2.45 10.74
C LEU A 140 -9.91 1.65 12.03
N HIS A 141 -10.24 2.31 13.15
CA HIS A 141 -10.50 1.64 14.40
C HIS A 141 -11.71 0.69 14.27
N HIS A 142 -12.81 1.14 13.65
CA HIS A 142 -13.99 0.31 13.36
C HIS A 142 -13.63 -0.88 12.46
N ALA A 143 -12.81 -0.67 11.44
CA ALA A 143 -12.32 -1.72 10.53
C ALA A 143 -11.29 -2.68 11.17
N GLY A 144 -10.87 -2.45 12.42
CA GLY A 144 -9.85 -3.27 13.09
C GLY A 144 -8.45 -3.14 12.48
N ILE A 145 -8.15 -2.00 11.85
CA ILE A 145 -6.86 -1.71 11.20
C ILE A 145 -6.00 -0.86 12.14
N THR A 146 -4.79 -1.33 12.44
CA THR A 146 -3.81 -0.58 13.23
C THR A 146 -2.99 0.32 12.32
N MET A 147 -3.06 1.63 12.54
CA MET A 147 -2.27 2.62 11.82
C MET A 147 -0.89 2.76 12.47
N LEU A 148 0.15 2.76 11.65
CA LEU A 148 1.53 3.07 12.04
C LEU A 148 2.00 4.31 11.26
N GLU A 149 2.49 5.33 11.98
CA GLU A 149 2.95 6.58 11.39
C GLU A 149 4.26 7.03 12.03
N ASP A 150 5.39 6.74 11.37
CA ASP A 150 6.74 6.79 11.95
C ASP A 150 6.85 5.96 13.25
N GLU A 151 6.11 4.87 13.29
CA GLU A 151 5.98 3.96 14.42
C GLU A 151 6.41 2.53 14.05
N THR A 152 6.86 1.80 15.05
CA THR A 152 7.36 0.42 14.93
C THR A 152 6.67 -0.48 15.93
N VAL A 153 6.28 -1.66 15.49
CA VAL A 153 5.81 -2.75 16.35
C VAL A 153 6.69 -3.98 16.18
N CYS A 154 7.03 -4.64 17.28
CA CYS A 154 7.69 -5.94 17.25
C CYS A 154 6.63 -7.04 17.31
N ILE A 155 6.46 -7.80 16.24
CA ILE A 155 5.44 -8.83 16.14
C ILE A 155 6.02 -10.16 16.57
N ASN A 156 5.42 -10.77 17.59
CA ASN A 156 5.76 -12.09 18.13
C ASN A 156 7.26 -12.26 18.51
N ASN A 157 7.97 -11.16 18.79
CA ASN A 157 9.43 -11.13 18.99
C ASN A 157 10.20 -11.79 17.82
N ALA A 158 9.65 -11.75 16.60
CA ALA A 158 10.17 -12.44 15.44
C ALA A 158 10.61 -11.48 14.32
N PHE A 159 9.96 -10.33 14.21
CA PHE A 159 10.29 -9.29 13.23
C PHE A 159 9.70 -7.95 13.65
N TYR A 160 10.25 -6.87 13.11
CA TYR A 160 9.70 -5.52 13.23
C TYR A 160 8.84 -5.18 12.01
N LEU A 161 7.68 -4.57 12.27
CA LEU A 161 6.86 -3.92 11.25
C LEU A 161 6.83 -2.43 11.53
N VAL A 162 7.20 -1.66 10.53
CA VAL A 162 7.27 -0.19 10.57
C VAL A 162 6.23 0.38 9.62
N GLY A 163 5.51 1.42 10.03
CA GLY A 163 4.77 2.29 9.13
C GLY A 163 5.46 3.63 9.08
N ARG A 164 5.90 4.06 7.91
CA ARG A 164 6.57 5.34 7.72
C ARG A 164 5.56 6.39 7.30
N ARG A 165 5.71 7.62 7.80
CA ARG A 165 4.88 8.76 7.38
C ARG A 165 5.14 9.07 5.91
N ASP A 166 4.06 9.25 5.13
CA ASP A 166 4.19 9.63 3.73
C ASP A 166 4.88 10.98 3.56
N LYS A 167 5.72 11.09 2.54
CA LYS A 167 6.57 12.26 2.28
C LYS A 167 5.75 13.50 1.92
N ASP A 168 4.73 13.33 1.08
CA ASP A 168 3.89 14.45 0.66
C ASP A 168 2.92 14.86 1.76
N MET A 169 2.43 13.91 2.56
CA MET A 169 1.64 14.20 3.76
C MET A 169 2.45 15.00 4.78
N ALA A 170 3.66 14.57 5.10
CA ALA A 170 4.54 15.30 6.02
C ALA A 170 4.73 16.76 5.58
N LYS A 171 4.92 16.97 4.27
CA LYS A 171 5.03 18.31 3.69
C LYS A 171 3.74 19.12 3.76
N LYS A 172 2.59 18.51 3.44
CA LYS A 172 1.27 19.15 3.47
C LYS A 172 0.86 19.55 4.90
N GLU A 173 1.10 18.66 5.86
CA GLU A 173 0.78 18.87 7.27
C GLU A 173 1.86 19.69 8.01
N GLN A 174 3.00 19.98 7.37
CA GLN A 174 4.18 20.65 7.96
C GLN A 174 4.71 19.92 9.21
N LEU A 175 4.68 18.59 9.16
CA LEU A 175 5.15 17.73 10.23
C LEU A 175 6.49 17.08 9.86
N PRO A 176 7.33 16.72 10.85
CA PRO A 176 8.55 15.98 10.57
C PRO A 176 8.24 14.57 10.05
N ARG A 177 9.13 14.04 9.22
CA ARG A 177 9.17 12.66 8.78
C ARG A 177 10.51 12.05 9.18
N LYS A 178 10.49 10.93 9.86
CA LYS A 178 11.73 10.26 10.23
C LYS A 178 12.45 9.70 9.00
N THR A 179 13.77 9.78 8.99
CA THR A 179 14.62 9.05 8.07
C THR A 179 14.55 7.56 8.34
N PHE A 180 14.97 6.72 7.39
CA PHE A 180 15.04 5.28 7.64
C PHE A 180 16.03 4.97 8.78
N ALA A 181 17.16 5.67 8.83
CA ALA A 181 18.14 5.51 9.90
C ALA A 181 17.55 5.81 11.28
N GLU A 182 16.82 6.93 11.46
CA GLU A 182 16.17 7.26 12.72
C GLU A 182 15.12 6.23 13.17
N ILE A 183 14.51 5.52 12.24
CA ILE A 183 13.54 4.47 12.54
C ILE A 183 14.24 3.17 12.92
N THR A 184 15.31 2.80 12.22
CA THR A 184 15.97 1.49 12.38
C THR A 184 17.02 1.47 13.48
N GLU A 185 17.69 2.63 13.78
CA GLU A 185 18.75 2.74 14.80
C GLU A 185 18.36 2.13 16.17
N PRO A 186 17.13 2.33 16.71
CA PRO A 186 16.74 1.75 17.99
C PRO A 186 16.38 0.26 17.95
N LEU A 187 16.36 -0.38 16.77
CA LEU A 187 15.90 -1.75 16.58
C LEU A 187 17.06 -2.75 16.68
N ASP A 188 16.74 -3.97 17.07
CA ASP A 188 17.72 -5.07 17.03
C ASP A 188 17.96 -5.48 15.57
N PRO A 189 19.15 -5.23 15.01
CA PRO A 189 19.45 -5.52 13.61
C PRO A 189 19.49 -7.01 13.28
N SER A 190 19.49 -7.91 14.27
CA SER A 190 19.43 -9.35 14.06
C SER A 190 18.05 -9.84 13.67
N LEU A 191 16.99 -9.05 13.97
CA LEU A 191 15.62 -9.36 13.57
C LEU A 191 15.28 -8.76 12.21
N PRO A 192 14.42 -9.41 11.42
CA PRO A 192 13.90 -8.84 10.19
C PRO A 192 13.18 -7.50 10.39
N ILE A 193 13.43 -6.53 9.52
CA ILE A 193 12.80 -5.20 9.51
C ILE A 193 11.99 -5.06 8.24
N ILE A 194 10.66 -5.00 8.39
CA ILE A 194 9.69 -4.83 7.30
C ILE A 194 9.10 -3.42 7.41
N VAL A 195 9.16 -2.65 6.32
CA VAL A 195 8.66 -1.27 6.29
C VAL A 195 7.50 -1.16 5.31
N MET A 196 6.44 -0.49 5.73
CA MET A 196 5.42 0.06 4.85
C MET A 196 5.75 1.54 4.62
N ASP A 197 6.07 1.91 3.38
CA ASP A 197 6.22 3.30 2.94
C ASP A 197 5.36 3.47 1.67
N HIS A 198 4.39 4.37 1.70
CA HIS A 198 3.43 4.48 0.59
C HIS A 198 4.11 4.70 -0.76
N GLN A 199 5.05 5.66 -0.83
CA GLN A 199 5.76 5.99 -2.06
C GLN A 199 7.07 5.18 -2.18
N PRO A 200 7.31 4.47 -3.30
CA PRO A 200 8.52 3.63 -3.50
C PRO A 200 9.75 4.48 -3.81
N GLY A 201 10.10 5.38 -2.89
CA GLY A 201 11.23 6.28 -2.98
C GLY A 201 12.33 5.95 -1.97
N GLU A 202 13.50 6.59 -2.15
CA GLU A 202 14.58 6.52 -1.15
C GLU A 202 15.11 5.09 -0.88
N LEU A 203 14.97 4.18 -1.90
CA LEU A 203 15.29 2.75 -1.74
C LEU A 203 16.75 2.49 -1.33
N SER A 204 17.68 3.36 -1.75
CA SER A 204 19.08 3.24 -1.32
C SER A 204 19.22 3.55 0.17
N GLU A 205 18.55 4.61 0.67
CA GLU A 205 18.55 4.98 2.09
C GLU A 205 17.94 3.85 2.93
N ALA A 206 16.82 3.28 2.49
CA ALA A 206 16.17 2.14 3.17
C ALA A 206 17.11 0.92 3.27
N SER A 207 17.76 0.57 2.16
CA SER A 207 18.72 -0.54 2.12
C SER A 207 19.93 -0.29 3.03
N ASP A 208 20.50 0.93 2.99
CA ASP A 208 21.65 1.30 3.80
C ASP A 208 21.32 1.35 5.30
N ALA A 209 20.07 1.64 5.65
CA ALA A 209 19.56 1.63 7.01
C ALA A 209 19.21 0.23 7.54
N GLY A 210 19.40 -0.84 6.74
CA GLY A 210 19.19 -2.22 7.16
C GLY A 210 17.73 -2.69 7.11
N VAL A 211 16.88 -2.05 6.32
CA VAL A 211 15.55 -2.57 5.97
C VAL A 211 15.70 -3.84 5.13
N ASP A 212 14.94 -4.88 5.44
CA ASP A 212 14.99 -6.16 4.73
C ASP A 212 13.89 -6.29 3.66
N LEU A 213 12.71 -5.73 3.96
CA LEU A 213 11.57 -5.74 3.05
C LEU A 213 10.86 -4.39 3.09
N ASP A 214 10.76 -3.73 1.94
CA ASP A 214 9.99 -2.51 1.71
C ASP A 214 8.71 -2.84 0.94
N LEU A 215 7.56 -2.36 1.42
CA LEU A 215 6.22 -2.61 0.90
C LEU A 215 5.57 -1.27 0.54
N SER A 216 5.31 -1.04 -0.75
CA SER A 216 4.84 0.25 -1.26
C SER A 216 3.70 0.11 -2.29
N GLY A 217 3.03 1.24 -2.56
CA GLY A 217 1.98 1.41 -3.58
C GLY A 217 2.21 2.64 -4.44
N HIS A 218 1.23 3.58 -4.44
CA HIS A 218 1.28 4.93 -5.01
C HIS A 218 1.28 5.02 -6.54
N THR A 219 2.03 4.20 -7.22
CA THR A 219 2.30 4.36 -8.67
C THR A 219 1.15 3.90 -9.55
N HIS A 220 0.28 3.05 -9.01
CA HIS A 220 -0.78 2.34 -9.75
C HIS A 220 -0.28 1.60 -11.00
N ASP A 221 1.06 1.40 -11.14
CA ASP A 221 1.69 0.98 -12.39
C ASP A 221 1.27 1.86 -13.58
N GLY A 222 1.05 3.17 -13.30
CA GLY A 222 0.54 4.15 -14.26
C GLY A 222 -0.94 4.00 -14.60
N GLN A 223 -1.66 3.03 -14.04
CA GLN A 223 -3.10 2.74 -14.15
C GLN A 223 -3.64 2.55 -15.58
N MET A 224 -3.26 3.39 -16.54
CA MET A 224 -3.78 3.37 -17.91
C MET A 224 -2.66 3.53 -18.95
N PHE A 225 -2.74 2.73 -20.02
CA PHE A 225 -1.88 2.95 -21.19
C PHE A 225 -2.14 4.36 -21.78
N PRO A 226 -1.07 5.12 -22.15
CA PRO A 226 0.34 4.74 -22.13
C PRO A 226 1.12 5.10 -20.86
N ALA A 227 0.44 5.61 -19.81
CA ALA A 227 1.11 6.04 -18.57
C ALA A 227 1.86 4.89 -17.88
N ASN A 228 1.37 3.65 -18.02
CA ASN A 228 2.06 2.45 -17.54
C ASN A 228 3.45 2.22 -18.18
N LEU A 229 3.72 2.79 -19.33
CA LEU A 229 5.07 2.75 -19.93
C LEU A 229 5.96 3.86 -19.39
N VAL A 230 5.37 5.01 -19.03
CA VAL A 230 6.12 6.20 -18.58
C VAL A 230 6.52 6.08 -17.12
N ILE A 231 5.68 5.49 -16.28
CA ILE A 231 5.89 5.41 -14.83
C ILE A 231 7.21 4.72 -14.46
N HIS A 232 7.65 3.73 -15.24
CA HIS A 232 8.90 3.01 -15.05
C HIS A 232 10.17 3.84 -15.34
N PHE A 233 10.04 5.03 -15.93
CA PHE A 233 11.13 6.00 -16.06
C PHE A 233 11.19 6.99 -14.92
N LEU A 234 10.12 7.09 -14.12
CA LEU A 234 10.00 8.04 -13.01
C LEU A 234 10.39 7.42 -11.67
N TRP A 235 10.23 6.11 -11.51
CA TRP A 235 10.49 5.37 -10.28
C TRP A 235 11.48 4.25 -10.52
N GLU A 236 12.40 4.04 -9.57
CA GLU A 236 13.38 2.94 -9.62
C GLU A 236 12.68 1.58 -9.58
N ASN A 237 11.62 1.46 -8.75
CA ASN A 237 10.67 0.36 -8.74
C ASN A 237 9.26 0.92 -8.88
N ALA A 238 8.71 0.94 -10.08
CA ALA A 238 7.36 1.42 -10.30
C ALA A 238 6.29 0.37 -9.94
N CYS A 239 6.57 -0.90 -10.15
CA CYS A 239 5.70 -2.03 -9.81
C CYS A 239 6.49 -3.33 -9.89
N GLY A 240 6.17 -4.29 -9.03
CA GLY A 240 6.85 -5.59 -8.99
C GLY A 240 7.88 -5.69 -7.88
N ILE A 241 8.89 -6.52 -8.10
CA ILE A 241 9.95 -6.81 -7.13
C ILE A 241 11.27 -6.22 -7.62
N LEU A 242 11.99 -5.54 -6.71
CA LEU A 242 13.34 -5.06 -6.92
C LEU A 242 14.23 -5.48 -5.74
N LYS A 243 15.38 -6.09 -6.02
CA LYS A 243 16.45 -6.29 -5.04
C LYS A 243 17.38 -5.08 -5.00
N LYS A 244 17.63 -4.56 -3.78
CA LYS A 244 18.53 -3.45 -3.52
C LYS A 244 19.46 -3.81 -2.36
N GLY A 245 20.69 -4.24 -2.67
CA GLY A 245 21.55 -4.86 -1.64
C GLY A 245 20.88 -6.11 -1.06
N ALA A 246 20.79 -6.20 0.26
CA ALA A 246 20.07 -7.27 0.96
C ALA A 246 18.55 -7.05 0.96
N MET A 247 18.07 -5.79 0.79
CA MET A 247 16.67 -5.43 0.82
C MET A 247 15.91 -5.90 -0.42
N THR A 248 14.67 -6.33 -0.22
CA THR A 248 13.68 -6.50 -1.29
C THR A 248 12.66 -5.38 -1.22
N SER A 249 12.40 -4.66 -2.31
CA SER A 249 11.27 -3.72 -2.44
C SER A 249 10.19 -4.38 -3.27
N ILE A 250 8.95 -4.32 -2.79
CA ILE A 250 7.74 -4.78 -3.49
C ILE A 250 6.82 -3.58 -3.65
N VAL A 251 6.49 -3.25 -4.89
CA VAL A 251 5.51 -2.22 -5.21
C VAL A 251 4.29 -2.86 -5.84
N THR A 252 3.10 -2.58 -5.27
CA THR A 252 1.84 -3.04 -5.84
C THR A 252 1.29 -2.02 -6.85
N SER A 253 0.57 -2.51 -7.84
CA SER A 253 -0.21 -1.66 -8.75
C SER A 253 -1.50 -1.12 -8.12
N GLY A 254 -1.74 -1.42 -6.84
CA GLY A 254 -2.91 -0.98 -6.09
C GLY A 254 -4.11 -1.91 -6.22
N ALA A 255 -4.99 -1.89 -5.22
CA ALA A 255 -6.21 -2.70 -5.17
C ALA A 255 -7.46 -1.93 -5.61
N GLY A 256 -7.38 -0.61 -5.71
CA GLY A 256 -8.41 0.30 -6.21
C GLY A 256 -8.00 1.07 -7.46
N VAL A 257 -8.65 2.20 -7.68
CA VAL A 257 -8.39 3.09 -8.82
C VAL A 257 -8.40 4.54 -8.37
N TRP A 258 -7.45 5.31 -8.87
CA TRP A 258 -7.43 6.75 -8.71
C TRP A 258 -8.10 7.44 -9.92
N GLY A 259 -8.85 8.52 -9.68
CA GLY A 259 -9.50 9.27 -10.75
C GLY A 259 -10.52 8.41 -11.53
N PRO A 260 -10.39 8.24 -12.87
CA PRO A 260 -11.32 7.45 -13.65
C PRO A 260 -11.35 5.98 -13.23
N ALA A 261 -12.55 5.43 -12.98
CA ALA A 261 -12.75 4.05 -12.53
C ALA A 261 -12.45 3.03 -13.65
N MET A 262 -11.22 3.03 -14.16
CA MET A 262 -10.77 2.15 -15.24
C MET A 262 -9.30 1.75 -15.13
N ARG A 263 -8.98 0.57 -15.65
CA ARG A 263 -7.62 0.07 -15.81
C ARG A 263 -7.42 -0.45 -17.24
N VAL A 264 -6.35 0.02 -17.88
CA VAL A 264 -5.97 -0.40 -19.24
C VAL A 264 -4.48 -0.70 -19.26
N GLY A 265 -4.12 -1.97 -19.40
CA GLY A 265 -2.72 -2.43 -19.38
C GLY A 265 -2.14 -2.68 -17.98
N THR A 266 -2.93 -2.46 -16.92
CA THR A 266 -2.56 -2.71 -15.52
C THR A 266 -3.70 -3.40 -14.79
N ASN A 267 -3.48 -3.90 -13.58
CA ASN A 267 -4.46 -4.65 -12.80
C ASN A 267 -4.75 -4.01 -11.45
N ASN A 268 -5.96 -4.22 -10.89
CA ASN A 268 -6.12 -4.18 -9.45
C ASN A 268 -5.64 -5.50 -8.86
N GLU A 269 -4.83 -5.44 -7.81
CA GLU A 269 -4.21 -6.65 -7.28
C GLU A 269 -4.12 -6.69 -5.75
N VAL A 270 -4.02 -7.90 -5.25
CA VAL A 270 -3.53 -8.26 -3.91
C VAL A 270 -2.21 -8.97 -4.11
N VAL A 271 -1.14 -8.43 -3.56
CA VAL A 271 0.19 -9.07 -3.61
C VAL A 271 0.36 -9.97 -2.40
N ILE A 272 0.81 -11.19 -2.62
CA ILE A 272 1.14 -12.12 -1.56
C ILE A 272 2.66 -12.29 -1.52
N ALA A 273 3.30 -11.63 -0.57
CA ALA A 273 4.72 -11.82 -0.31
C ALA A 273 4.91 -13.09 0.53
N ASN A 274 5.54 -14.11 -0.07
CA ASN A 274 5.88 -15.35 0.60
C ASN A 274 7.31 -15.23 1.12
N VAL A 275 7.45 -14.83 2.39
CA VAL A 275 8.74 -14.58 3.01
C VAL A 275 9.28 -15.85 3.62
N SER A 276 10.51 -16.21 3.24
CA SER A 276 11.35 -17.20 3.91
C SER A 276 12.52 -16.51 4.60
N PHE A 277 12.94 -17.06 5.73
CA PHE A 277 14.08 -16.58 6.50
C PHE A 277 15.23 -17.57 6.30
N ASP A 278 16.31 -17.11 5.69
CA ASP A 278 17.50 -17.92 5.41
C ASP A 278 18.72 -17.13 5.91
N PRO A 279 19.18 -17.39 7.15
CA PRO A 279 20.34 -16.70 7.67
C PRO A 279 21.54 -17.00 6.77
N ALA A 280 22.23 -15.95 6.34
CA ALA A 280 23.47 -16.10 5.59
C ALA A 280 24.38 -17.07 6.32
N THR A 281 24.68 -18.20 5.70
CA THR A 281 25.70 -19.13 6.22
C THR A 281 27.01 -18.37 6.12
N ASP A 282 27.66 -18.11 7.27
CA ASP A 282 29.01 -17.56 7.33
C ASP A 282 29.91 -18.39 6.41
N GLN A 283 30.33 -17.78 5.28
CA GLN A 283 31.33 -18.34 4.36
C GLN A 283 32.70 -17.89 4.76
#